data_c260c8de769e28bfc7c8125170976175
#
_entry.id   c260c8de769e28bfc7c8125170976175
#
_cell.length_a   1.000
_cell.length_b   1.000
_cell.length_c   1.000
_cell.angle_alpha   90.00
_cell.angle_beta   90.00
_cell.angle_gamma   90.00
#
_symmetry.space_group_name_H-M   'P 1'
#
loop_
_entity.id
_entity.type
_entity.pdbx_description
1 polymer ?
#
loop_
_entity_poly.entity_id
_entity_poly.type
_entity_poly.pdbx_seq_one_letter_code
_entity_poly.pdbx_strand_id
1 'polypeptide(L)'
;MSQHKLFNHSQVNICLERLAYQLLENHGDFSETVLVGLQPRGKFLSKNIVNVLKNNYNLRDLNYGYLDITFFRDDFRTKTNVLIPNETNFKLNINDKKVVFIDDVLYTGRTIRAALTAIESFGRPKSIELLILINRRYSRELPIQADYKGFNVDLYEDQKVCVNWSENNNYVYLENIK
;
A
#
# COMPACT_ATOMS: atom_id res chain seq x y z
N MET A 1 -24.64 -11.53 1.53
CA MET A 1 -23.81 -11.00 2.65
C MET A 1 -23.99 -9.49 2.67
N SER A 2 -24.42 -8.89 3.78
CA SER A 2 -24.56 -7.44 3.87
C SER A 2 -23.16 -6.82 4.03
N GLN A 3 -22.71 -6.07 3.05
CA GLN A 3 -21.48 -5.28 3.15
C GLN A 3 -21.81 -4.01 3.95
N HIS A 4 -21.12 -3.81 5.05
CA HIS A 4 -21.21 -2.56 5.81
C HIS A 4 -20.16 -1.57 5.31
N LYS A 5 -20.60 -0.51 4.60
CA LYS A 5 -19.72 0.52 4.06
C LYS A 5 -19.20 1.41 5.20
N LEU A 6 -17.88 1.49 5.35
CA LEU A 6 -17.20 2.36 6.33
C LEU A 6 -16.93 3.75 5.76
N PHE A 7 -16.33 3.80 4.56
CA PHE A 7 -15.97 5.04 3.89
C PHE A 7 -16.45 5.03 2.45
N ASN A 8 -17.09 6.09 2.04
CA ASN A 8 -17.58 6.28 0.67
C ASN A 8 -16.51 6.84 -0.25
N HIS A 9 -16.83 6.97 -1.54
CA HIS A 9 -15.93 7.45 -2.58
C HIS A 9 -15.33 8.83 -2.27
N SER A 10 -16.15 9.79 -1.86
CA SER A 10 -15.68 11.15 -1.55
C SER A 10 -14.71 11.16 -0.38
N GLN A 11 -15.00 10.41 0.69
CA GLN A 11 -14.12 10.28 1.85
C GLN A 11 -12.76 9.65 1.48
N VAL A 12 -12.79 8.59 0.64
CA VAL A 12 -11.56 7.95 0.15
C VAL A 12 -10.75 8.93 -0.69
N ASN A 13 -11.38 9.69 -1.59
CA ASN A 13 -10.66 10.65 -2.45
C ASN A 13 -10.02 11.79 -1.64
N ILE A 14 -10.74 12.37 -0.69
CA ILE A 14 -10.16 13.38 0.22
C ILE A 14 -8.97 12.81 0.99
N CYS A 15 -9.07 11.55 1.42
CA CYS A 15 -7.97 10.88 2.08
C CYS A 15 -6.75 10.67 1.16
N LEU A 16 -6.98 10.30 -0.10
CA LEU A 16 -5.90 10.15 -1.11
C LEU A 16 -5.18 11.47 -1.36
N GLU A 17 -5.94 12.58 -1.50
CA GLU A 17 -5.38 13.92 -1.65
C GLU A 17 -4.52 14.31 -0.44
N ARG A 18 -5.02 14.07 0.77
CA ARG A 18 -4.27 14.34 2.01
C ARG A 18 -2.97 13.52 2.09
N LEU A 19 -3.01 12.22 1.77
CA LEU A 19 -1.84 11.35 1.75
C LEU A 19 -0.82 11.80 0.70
N ALA A 20 -1.28 12.17 -0.50
CA ALA A 20 -0.42 12.69 -1.56
C ALA A 20 0.24 14.02 -1.14
N TYR A 21 -0.50 14.90 -0.45
CA TYR A 21 0.04 16.15 0.07
C TYR A 21 1.11 15.91 1.15
N GLN A 22 0.88 14.98 2.09
CA GLN A 22 1.87 14.60 3.09
C GLN A 22 3.16 14.05 2.46
N LEU A 23 3.04 13.24 1.39
CA LEU A 23 4.20 12.80 0.64
C LEU A 23 4.95 13.97 -0.01
N LEU A 24 4.21 14.92 -0.61
CA LEU A 24 4.80 16.11 -1.22
C LEU A 24 5.58 16.95 -0.22
N GLU A 25 5.02 17.17 0.98
CA GLU A 25 5.69 17.90 2.06
C GLU A 25 7.03 17.25 2.47
N ASN A 26 7.10 15.93 2.50
CA ASN A 26 8.28 15.19 2.98
C ASN A 26 9.29 14.87 1.87
N HIS A 27 8.85 14.78 0.62
CA HIS A 27 9.69 14.33 -0.51
C HIS A 27 9.93 15.39 -1.59
N GLY A 28 9.24 16.53 -1.50
CA GLY A 28 9.41 17.64 -2.44
C GLY A 28 9.15 17.25 -3.90
N ASP A 29 10.17 17.30 -4.73
CA ASP A 29 10.11 16.96 -6.16
C ASP A 29 10.20 15.46 -6.46
N PHE A 30 10.35 14.61 -5.46
CA PHE A 30 10.54 13.16 -5.56
C PHE A 30 11.79 12.68 -6.33
N SER A 31 12.75 13.55 -6.62
CA SER A 31 13.98 13.19 -7.35
C SER A 31 14.79 12.09 -6.64
N GLU A 32 14.76 12.06 -5.31
CA GLU A 32 15.43 11.08 -4.46
C GLU A 32 14.47 10.02 -3.87
N THR A 33 13.25 9.91 -4.40
CA THR A 33 12.21 9.04 -3.85
C THR A 33 11.65 8.09 -4.90
N VAL A 34 11.44 6.84 -4.49
CA VAL A 34 10.81 5.79 -5.30
C VAL A 34 9.54 5.31 -4.60
N LEU A 35 8.41 5.40 -5.29
CA LEU A 35 7.13 4.92 -4.80
C LEU A 35 6.91 3.47 -5.22
N VAL A 36 6.68 2.56 -4.28
CA VAL A 36 6.59 1.12 -4.52
C VAL A 36 5.25 0.57 -4.04
N GLY A 37 4.35 0.28 -4.99
CA GLY A 37 3.07 -0.38 -4.69
C GLY A 37 3.27 -1.87 -4.45
N LEU A 38 2.86 -2.37 -3.28
CA LEU A 38 2.95 -3.79 -2.94
C LEU A 38 1.82 -4.57 -3.61
N GLN A 39 2.16 -5.56 -4.42
CA GLN A 39 1.16 -6.38 -5.11
C GLN A 39 0.59 -7.45 -4.18
N PRO A 40 -0.68 -7.85 -4.40
CA PRO A 40 -1.56 -7.42 -5.49
C PRO A 40 -2.33 -6.11 -5.22
N ARG A 41 -2.59 -5.75 -3.97
CA ARG A 41 -3.59 -4.72 -3.63
C ARG A 41 -3.01 -3.31 -3.54
N GLY A 42 -1.82 -3.15 -3.01
CA GLY A 42 -1.13 -1.86 -2.92
C GLY A 42 -0.86 -1.19 -4.26
N LYS A 43 -0.84 -1.97 -5.36
CA LYS A 43 -0.78 -1.47 -6.74
C LYS A 43 -1.90 -0.45 -7.04
N PHE A 44 -3.13 -0.71 -6.56
CA PHE A 44 -4.26 0.18 -6.84
C PHE A 44 -4.14 1.49 -6.05
N LEU A 45 -3.76 1.42 -4.77
CA LEU A 45 -3.51 2.61 -3.98
C LEU A 45 -2.38 3.44 -4.57
N SER A 46 -1.26 2.81 -4.90
CA SER A 46 -0.10 3.47 -5.51
C SER A 46 -0.48 4.21 -6.80
N LYS A 47 -1.25 3.57 -7.69
CA LYS A 47 -1.75 4.20 -8.93
C LYS A 47 -2.58 5.46 -8.64
N ASN A 48 -3.47 5.39 -7.66
CA ASN A 48 -4.30 6.55 -7.28
C ASN A 48 -3.45 7.70 -6.70
N ILE A 49 -2.50 7.40 -5.80
CA ILE A 49 -1.58 8.40 -5.24
C ILE A 49 -0.75 9.06 -6.34
N VAL A 50 -0.16 8.26 -7.25
CA VAL A 50 0.62 8.78 -8.39
C VAL A 50 -0.24 9.67 -9.29
N ASN A 51 -1.49 9.30 -9.55
CA ASN A 51 -2.41 10.11 -10.33
C ASN A 51 -2.72 11.46 -9.66
N VAL A 52 -2.95 11.47 -8.35
CA VAL A 52 -3.17 12.72 -7.59
C VAL A 52 -1.92 13.60 -7.65
N LEU A 53 -0.72 13.04 -7.42
CA LEU A 53 0.54 13.77 -7.49
C LEU A 53 0.77 14.39 -8.89
N LYS A 54 0.48 13.65 -9.95
CA LYS A 54 0.63 14.13 -11.33
C LYS A 54 -0.37 15.21 -11.69
N ASN A 55 -1.64 15.01 -11.36
CA ASN A 55 -2.73 15.87 -11.80
C ASN A 55 -2.86 17.14 -10.97
N ASN A 56 -2.72 17.03 -9.64
CA ASN A 56 -2.97 18.15 -8.74
C ASN A 56 -1.70 18.97 -8.45
N TYR A 57 -0.51 18.33 -8.54
CA TYR A 57 0.76 18.95 -8.17
C TYR A 57 1.75 19.03 -9.35
N ASN A 58 1.33 18.63 -10.56
CA ASN A 58 2.11 18.70 -11.80
C ASN A 58 3.47 17.97 -11.74
N LEU A 59 3.58 16.93 -10.91
CA LEU A 59 4.77 16.09 -10.79
C LEU A 59 4.77 15.03 -11.89
N ARG A 60 5.50 15.30 -13.00
CA ARG A 60 5.49 14.41 -14.18
C ARG A 60 6.48 13.25 -14.07
N ASP A 61 7.64 13.49 -13.48
CA ASP A 61 8.78 12.55 -13.46
C ASP A 61 8.88 11.79 -12.14
N LEU A 62 7.79 11.11 -11.77
CA LEU A 62 7.77 10.27 -10.57
C LEU A 62 8.39 8.90 -10.84
N ASN A 63 9.37 8.50 -10.02
CA ASN A 63 9.89 7.14 -9.98
C ASN A 63 8.92 6.25 -9.20
N TYR A 64 8.20 5.36 -9.88
CA TYR A 64 7.30 4.43 -9.22
C TYR A 64 7.25 3.06 -9.91
N GLY A 65 6.97 2.04 -9.13
CA GLY A 65 6.85 0.67 -9.62
C GLY A 65 6.04 -0.21 -8.68
N TYR A 66 5.99 -1.50 -9.00
CA TYR A 66 5.22 -2.49 -8.25
C TYR A 66 6.12 -3.66 -7.86
N LEU A 67 6.09 -4.04 -6.59
CA LEU A 67 6.84 -5.14 -6.04
C LEU A 67 5.91 -6.32 -5.79
N ASP A 68 6.15 -7.45 -6.44
CA ASP A 68 5.47 -8.69 -6.11
C ASP A 68 6.15 -9.37 -4.93
N ILE A 69 5.37 -9.58 -3.89
CA ILE A 69 5.83 -10.19 -2.64
C ILE A 69 5.32 -11.62 -2.46
N THR A 70 4.68 -12.20 -3.47
CA THR A 70 3.97 -13.49 -3.38
C THR A 70 4.88 -14.60 -2.86
N PHE A 71 6.10 -14.70 -3.36
CA PHE A 71 7.05 -15.74 -2.96
C PHE A 71 7.68 -15.53 -1.57
N PHE A 72 7.63 -14.31 -1.05
CA PHE A 72 8.23 -13.93 0.23
C PHE A 72 7.26 -14.01 1.41
N ARG A 73 6.00 -14.36 1.12
CA ARG A 73 4.97 -14.53 2.15
C ARG A 73 5.05 -15.92 2.79
N ASP A 74 4.90 -15.99 4.09
CA ASP A 74 4.92 -17.24 4.88
C ASP A 74 3.79 -18.18 4.53
N ASP A 75 2.62 -17.60 4.14
CA ASP A 75 1.43 -18.37 3.75
C ASP A 75 1.49 -18.92 2.31
N PHE A 76 2.58 -18.65 1.57
CA PHE A 76 2.79 -19.18 0.21
C PHE A 76 2.81 -20.71 0.19
N ARG A 77 3.42 -21.36 1.21
CA ARG A 77 3.57 -22.82 1.27
C ARG A 77 2.34 -23.55 1.84
N THR A 78 1.42 -22.85 2.48
CA THR A 78 0.27 -23.43 3.18
C THR A 78 -1.03 -23.35 2.39
N LYS A 79 -1.09 -22.52 1.33
CA LYS A 79 -2.27 -22.42 0.49
C LYS A 79 -2.24 -23.46 -0.63
N THR A 80 -3.30 -24.25 -0.74
CA THR A 80 -3.53 -25.27 -1.79
C THR A 80 -3.73 -24.65 -3.18
N ASN A 81 -3.94 -23.35 -3.31
CA ASN A 81 -4.05 -22.67 -4.58
C ASN A 81 -2.67 -22.28 -5.11
N VAL A 82 -2.39 -22.67 -6.34
CA VAL A 82 -1.18 -22.22 -7.05
C VAL A 82 -1.25 -20.70 -7.21
N LEU A 83 -0.44 -19.98 -6.42
CA LEU A 83 -0.30 -18.55 -6.57
C LEU A 83 0.59 -18.31 -7.80
N ILE A 84 0.01 -17.71 -8.84
CA ILE A 84 0.77 -17.27 -10.02
C ILE A 84 1.40 -15.93 -9.68
N PRO A 85 2.74 -15.79 -9.74
CA PRO A 85 3.39 -14.52 -9.50
C PRO A 85 2.97 -13.51 -10.56
N ASN A 86 2.74 -12.28 -10.14
CA ASN A 86 2.61 -11.18 -11.07
C ASN A 86 4.00 -10.76 -11.55
N GLU A 87 4.11 -10.25 -12.77
CA GLU A 87 5.38 -9.70 -13.23
C GLU A 87 5.80 -8.54 -12.30
N THR A 88 6.96 -8.69 -11.68
CA THR A 88 7.60 -7.59 -10.95
C THR A 88 8.10 -6.58 -11.99
N ASN A 89 7.34 -5.53 -12.24
CA ASN A 89 7.78 -4.43 -13.10
C ASN A 89 8.61 -3.44 -12.25
N PHE A 90 9.73 -3.95 -11.71
CA PHE A 90 10.61 -3.20 -10.84
C PHE A 90 11.98 -3.02 -11.50
N LYS A 91 12.06 -2.10 -12.47
CA LYS A 91 13.33 -1.71 -13.13
C LYS A 91 13.92 -0.42 -12.55
N LEU A 92 13.54 -0.08 -11.32
CA LEU A 92 13.94 1.17 -10.69
C LEU A 92 15.23 0.99 -9.90
N ASN A 93 16.14 1.95 -10.02
CA ASN A 93 17.29 2.02 -9.15
C ASN A 93 16.86 2.59 -7.79
N ILE A 94 16.98 1.78 -6.74
CA ILE A 94 16.64 2.16 -5.36
C ILE A 94 17.87 2.44 -4.49
N ASN A 95 19.09 2.23 -5.02
CA ASN A 95 20.31 2.45 -4.25
C ASN A 95 20.38 3.92 -3.82
N ASP A 96 20.61 4.11 -2.53
CA ASP A 96 20.71 5.42 -1.86
C ASP A 96 19.47 6.30 -1.99
N LYS A 97 18.34 5.77 -2.49
CA LYS A 97 17.05 6.48 -2.59
C LYS A 97 16.17 6.22 -1.36
N LYS A 98 15.27 7.16 -1.09
CA LYS A 98 14.14 6.93 -0.18
C LYS A 98 13.12 6.05 -0.89
N VAL A 99 12.65 4.99 -0.25
CA VAL A 99 11.59 4.11 -0.79
C VAL A 99 10.33 4.29 0.05
N VAL A 100 9.19 4.51 -0.60
CA VAL A 100 7.89 4.52 0.07
C VAL A 100 7.11 3.29 -0.36
N PHE A 101 6.94 2.32 0.55
CA PHE A 101 6.03 1.20 0.33
C PHE A 101 4.58 1.67 0.45
N ILE A 102 3.75 1.23 -0.48
CA ILE A 102 2.33 1.60 -0.54
C ILE A 102 1.48 0.33 -0.53
N ASP A 103 0.61 0.19 0.47
CA ASP A 103 -0.34 -0.92 0.58
C ASP A 103 -1.71 -0.43 1.05
N ASP A 104 -2.79 -1.18 0.76
CA ASP A 104 -4.14 -0.74 1.07
C ASP A 104 -4.50 -0.92 2.56
N VAL A 105 -4.09 -2.03 3.18
CA VAL A 105 -4.45 -2.37 4.57
C VAL A 105 -3.24 -2.88 5.36
N LEU A 106 -2.86 -2.17 6.39
CA LEU A 106 -1.90 -2.67 7.36
C LEU A 106 -2.64 -3.43 8.47
N TYR A 107 -2.44 -4.75 8.51
CA TYR A 107 -3.03 -5.69 9.48
C TYR A 107 -1.96 -6.20 10.44
N THR A 108 -1.45 -7.41 10.25
CA THR A 108 -0.45 -8.04 11.12
C THR A 108 0.97 -7.52 10.90
N GLY A 109 1.27 -6.97 9.72
CA GLY A 109 2.60 -6.54 9.29
C GLY A 109 3.35 -7.57 8.44
N ARG A 110 2.81 -8.79 8.26
CA ARG A 110 3.48 -9.87 7.49
C ARG A 110 3.75 -9.49 6.03
N THR A 111 2.83 -8.75 5.39
CA THR A 111 3.00 -8.21 4.04
C THR A 111 4.23 -7.31 3.96
N ILE A 112 4.41 -6.43 4.94
CA ILE A 112 5.55 -5.50 4.97
C ILE A 112 6.85 -6.23 5.24
N ARG A 113 6.86 -7.24 6.14
CA ARG A 113 8.03 -8.10 6.33
C ARG A 113 8.45 -8.77 5.02
N ALA A 114 7.50 -9.35 4.28
CA ALA A 114 7.77 -9.95 2.97
C ALA A 114 8.34 -8.91 1.99
N ALA A 115 7.80 -7.69 1.98
CA ALA A 115 8.28 -6.60 1.12
C ALA A 115 9.71 -6.17 1.48
N LEU A 116 10.04 -6.09 2.77
CA LEU A 116 11.40 -5.79 3.23
C LEU A 116 12.40 -6.84 2.75
N THR A 117 12.05 -8.13 2.82
CA THR A 117 12.90 -9.21 2.30
C THR A 117 13.02 -9.16 0.77
N ALA A 118 11.91 -8.89 0.07
CA ALA A 118 11.90 -8.85 -1.39
C ALA A 118 12.74 -7.69 -1.95
N ILE A 119 12.68 -6.52 -1.32
CA ILE A 119 13.34 -5.31 -1.84
C ILE A 119 14.86 -5.41 -1.80
N GLU A 120 15.43 -6.20 -0.90
CA GLU A 120 16.89 -6.43 -0.80
C GLU A 120 17.50 -6.97 -2.09
N SER A 121 16.71 -7.70 -2.90
CA SER A 121 17.14 -8.23 -4.19
C SER A 121 17.31 -7.15 -5.27
N PHE A 122 16.78 -5.96 -5.06
CA PHE A 122 16.79 -4.86 -6.03
C PHE A 122 17.78 -3.75 -5.69
N GLY A 123 18.39 -3.77 -4.52
CA GLY A 123 19.39 -2.80 -4.12
C GLY A 123 19.29 -2.41 -2.64
N ARG A 124 20.01 -1.36 -2.26
CA ARG A 124 20.08 -0.87 -0.88
C ARG A 124 19.48 0.54 -0.77
N PRO A 125 18.23 0.67 -0.35
CA PRO A 125 17.61 1.98 -0.14
C PRO A 125 18.26 2.72 1.04
N LYS A 126 18.25 4.05 0.99
CA LYS A 126 18.69 4.93 2.08
C LYS A 126 17.73 4.85 3.28
N SER A 127 16.43 4.83 3.01
CA SER A 127 15.37 4.66 4.00
C SER A 127 14.15 4.00 3.36
N ILE A 128 13.33 3.36 4.18
CA ILE A 128 12.05 2.79 3.77
C ILE A 128 10.97 3.37 4.66
N GLU A 129 9.94 3.95 4.06
CA GLU A 129 8.75 4.50 4.69
C GLU A 129 7.52 3.72 4.23
N LEU A 130 6.44 3.76 4.99
CA LEU A 130 5.22 3.01 4.71
C LEU A 130 4.00 3.94 4.64
N LEU A 131 3.30 3.88 3.50
CA LEU A 131 2.01 4.53 3.29
C LEU A 131 0.90 3.49 3.19
N ILE A 132 -0.17 3.68 3.93
CA ILE A 132 -1.35 2.81 3.92
C ILE A 132 -2.65 3.62 3.89
N LEU A 133 -3.68 3.06 3.27
CA LEU A 133 -5.02 3.64 3.34
C LEU A 133 -5.70 3.31 4.67
N ILE A 134 -5.67 2.05 5.10
CA ILE A 134 -6.33 1.56 6.31
C ILE A 134 -5.31 1.00 7.30
N ASN A 135 -5.29 1.55 8.49
CA ASN A 135 -4.55 1.03 9.63
C ASN A 135 -5.50 0.28 10.57
N ARG A 136 -5.45 -1.06 10.59
CA ARG A 136 -6.13 -1.86 11.61
C ARG A 136 -5.29 -1.78 12.89
N ARG A 137 -5.82 -1.12 13.92
CA ARG A 137 -5.17 -1.05 15.22
C ARG A 137 -5.32 -2.38 15.98
N TYR A 138 -4.48 -2.61 16.96
CA TYR A 138 -4.53 -3.75 17.90
C TYR A 138 -4.41 -5.15 17.28
N SER A 139 -3.99 -5.24 16.02
CA SER A 139 -3.89 -6.51 15.30
C SER A 139 -2.46 -6.82 14.83
N ARG A 140 -1.45 -6.13 15.38
CA ARG A 140 -0.05 -6.30 14.97
C ARG A 140 0.54 -7.57 15.55
N GLU A 141 1.20 -8.35 14.70
CA GLU A 141 2.08 -9.45 15.09
C GLU A 141 3.56 -9.05 15.00
N LEU A 142 3.87 -7.99 14.27
CA LEU A 142 5.22 -7.46 14.07
C LEU A 142 5.28 -5.98 14.46
N PRO A 143 6.41 -5.46 14.95
CA PRO A 143 6.54 -4.07 15.40
C PRO A 143 6.67 -3.11 14.19
N ILE A 144 5.66 -3.09 13.34
CA ILE A 144 5.58 -2.29 12.11
C ILE A 144 4.52 -1.22 12.28
N GLN A 145 4.90 0.01 11.98
CA GLN A 145 4.00 1.17 11.95
C GLN A 145 4.10 1.85 10.58
N ALA A 146 3.01 2.46 10.15
CA ALA A 146 3.02 3.28 8.93
C ALA A 146 3.35 4.73 9.26
N ASP A 147 4.13 5.36 8.39
CA ASP A 147 4.49 6.78 8.45
C ASP A 147 3.30 7.63 7.97
N TYR A 148 2.64 7.20 6.91
CA TYR A 148 1.47 7.85 6.32
C TYR A 148 0.25 6.95 6.47
N LYS A 149 -0.80 7.45 7.14
CA LYS A 149 -2.01 6.67 7.45
C LYS A 149 -3.25 7.40 6.96
N GLY A 150 -4.07 6.69 6.18
CA GLY A 150 -5.37 7.19 5.76
C GLY A 150 -6.38 7.20 6.90
N PHE A 151 -6.91 6.05 7.23
CA PHE A 151 -7.90 5.85 8.28
C PHE A 151 -7.43 4.83 9.31
N ASN A 152 -7.76 5.05 10.57
CA ASN A 152 -7.64 4.03 11.61
C ASN A 152 -8.97 3.30 11.74
N VAL A 153 -8.94 1.97 11.78
CA VAL A 153 -10.12 1.13 11.91
C VAL A 153 -9.86 0.07 12.98
N ASP A 154 -10.78 -0.03 13.93
CA ASP A 154 -10.80 -1.08 14.94
C ASP A 154 -11.86 -2.11 14.56
N LEU A 155 -11.48 -3.37 14.51
CA LEU A 155 -12.34 -4.47 14.07
C LEU A 155 -12.37 -5.58 15.10
N TYR A 156 -13.50 -6.28 15.16
CA TYR A 156 -13.61 -7.56 15.83
C TYR A 156 -12.85 -8.65 15.04
N GLU A 157 -12.55 -9.76 15.71
CA GLU A 157 -11.75 -10.86 15.11
C GLU A 157 -12.43 -11.51 13.90
N ASP A 158 -13.77 -11.54 13.90
CA ASP A 158 -14.63 -12.09 12.85
C ASP A 158 -14.85 -11.13 11.65
N GLN A 159 -14.20 -9.97 11.66
CA GLN A 159 -14.37 -8.94 10.64
C GLN A 159 -13.11 -8.71 9.82
N LYS A 160 -13.31 -8.48 8.53
CA LYS A 160 -12.27 -8.08 7.58
C LYS A 160 -12.62 -6.75 6.95
N VAL A 161 -11.65 -5.83 6.90
CA VAL A 161 -11.79 -4.61 6.11
C VAL A 161 -11.32 -4.88 4.68
N CYS A 162 -12.11 -4.45 3.73
CA CYS A 162 -11.82 -4.55 2.31
C CYS A 162 -11.92 -3.19 1.64
N VAL A 163 -11.05 -2.94 0.66
CA VAL A 163 -11.11 -1.75 -0.18
C VAL A 163 -11.57 -2.18 -1.57
N ASN A 164 -12.62 -1.55 -2.06
CA ASN A 164 -13.05 -1.68 -3.45
C ASN A 164 -12.39 -0.58 -4.28
N TRP A 165 -11.60 -0.98 -5.25
CA TRP A 165 -10.95 -0.10 -6.20
C TRP A 165 -11.67 -0.17 -7.55
N SER A 166 -12.31 0.92 -7.95
CA SER A 166 -12.92 1.08 -9.28
C SER A 166 -12.70 2.50 -9.77
N GLU A 167 -12.75 2.72 -11.08
CA GLU A 167 -12.43 4.04 -11.67
C GLU A 167 -13.28 5.18 -11.12
N ASN A 168 -14.55 4.92 -10.80
CA ASN A 168 -15.49 5.95 -10.38
C ASN A 168 -16.14 5.72 -9.01
N ASN A 169 -15.74 4.66 -8.27
CA ASN A 169 -16.41 4.34 -7.01
C ASN A 169 -15.47 3.57 -6.06
N ASN A 170 -14.45 4.23 -5.57
CA ASN A 170 -13.60 3.69 -4.51
C ASN A 170 -14.35 3.75 -3.17
N TYR A 171 -14.37 2.68 -2.40
CA TYR A 171 -14.98 2.68 -1.07
C TYR A 171 -14.36 1.60 -0.18
N VAL A 172 -14.51 1.78 1.12
CA VAL A 172 -14.06 0.82 2.13
C VAL A 172 -15.27 0.20 2.81
N TYR A 173 -15.24 -1.11 2.99
CA TYR A 173 -16.33 -1.86 3.63
C TYR A 173 -15.83 -2.98 4.54
N LEU A 174 -16.70 -3.40 5.44
CA LEU A 174 -16.51 -4.58 6.27
C LEU A 174 -17.17 -5.80 5.64
N GLU A 175 -16.48 -6.92 5.79
CA GLU A 175 -16.95 -8.25 5.46
C GLU A 175 -16.83 -9.13 6.70
N ASN A 176 -17.88 -9.85 7.06
CA ASN A 176 -17.84 -10.82 8.15
C ASN A 176 -17.15 -12.09 7.64
N ILE A 177 -16.14 -12.54 8.39
CA ILE A 177 -15.47 -13.83 8.16
C ILE A 177 -16.38 -14.89 8.79
N LYS A 178 -16.97 -15.76 7.95
CA LYS A 178 -17.72 -16.93 8.44
C LYS A 178 -16.79 -18.00 8.93
#